data_a01d0d40821f65238146ddafa2ddf2d7
#
_entry.id   a01d0d40821f65238146ddafa2ddf2d7
#
_cell.length_a   1.000
_cell.length_b   1.000
_cell.length_c   1.000
_cell.angle_alpha   90.00
_cell.angle_beta   90.00
_cell.angle_gamma   90.00
#
_symmetry.space_group_name_H-M   'P 1'
#
loop_
_entity.id
_entity.type
_entity.pdbx_description
1 polymer ?
#
loop_
_entity_poly.entity_id
_entity_poly.type
_entity_poly.pdbx_seq_one_letter_code
_entity_poly.pdbx_strand_id
1 'polypeptide(L)'
;VTMTVIIVGPIILALGVSYGLHITNRYAESKGTPQEKMAEALDSTGKAVLLSALTTIIGFISLTFTPMKPIQTVGWSLAGGIVVVYIMTMIMVPNLTMLLDLKKPSHPPPNLFVKAVNFPVKWSKLTISVFVVLILISAGINRPNVDENIDLLEMAPKEVDAVKKMKTYSDEFEGGQPGFLLISGDISASAAIFNDPTQLNDPYDNLRGIEELEAKCNTVNQTTAVSIVFLMKAIAVGVDVSGTPISDIVDDIVDETPLPDAIKDVAHLLFDRGVSGNGSYWWSLALLDQQPTGGTEAQNFLIYVFYNSMTKEMRDFFISEDYQRSLIYIDMPFMDVRQTEKAVNDINDYASEDTSGAISSTPLVG
;
A
#
# COMPACT_ATOMS: atom_id res chain seq x y z
N VAL A 1 7.37 10.63 -10.72
CA VAL A 1 7.06 11.94 -10.11
C VAL A 1 5.73 11.76 -9.40
N THR A 2 5.73 11.83 -8.08
CA THR A 2 4.51 11.71 -7.28
C THR A 2 3.71 13.01 -7.30
N MET A 3 2.39 12.96 -7.20
CA MET A 3 1.52 14.16 -7.15
C MET A 3 1.92 15.14 -6.03
N THR A 4 2.46 14.64 -4.95
CA THR A 4 2.97 15.44 -3.82
C THR A 4 4.10 16.40 -4.21
N VAL A 5 4.87 16.12 -5.26
CA VAL A 5 5.95 17.00 -5.76
C VAL A 5 5.42 18.30 -6.40
N ILE A 6 4.16 18.32 -6.85
CA ILE A 6 3.54 19.52 -7.41
C ILE A 6 3.52 20.68 -6.40
N ILE A 7 3.42 20.37 -5.11
CA ILE A 7 3.38 21.36 -4.01
C ILE A 7 4.76 22.04 -3.83
N VAL A 8 5.84 21.40 -4.24
CA VAL A 8 7.22 21.88 -4.05
C VAL A 8 7.47 23.21 -4.75
N GLY A 9 7.00 23.35 -6.00
CA GLY A 9 7.21 24.56 -6.80
C GLY A 9 6.66 25.85 -6.14
N PRO A 10 5.36 25.88 -5.79
CA PRO A 10 4.77 27.05 -5.10
C PRO A 10 5.44 27.40 -3.78
N ILE A 11 5.83 26.41 -2.97
CA ILE A 11 6.49 26.65 -1.68
C ILE A 11 7.87 27.29 -1.90
N ILE A 12 8.68 26.74 -2.82
CA ILE A 12 9.99 27.27 -3.15
C ILE A 12 9.89 28.71 -3.68
N LEU A 13 8.92 28.96 -4.57
CA LEU A 13 8.67 30.30 -5.11
C LEU A 13 8.31 31.30 -4.00
N ALA A 14 7.38 30.91 -3.10
CA ALA A 14 6.96 31.76 -1.98
C ALA A 14 8.12 32.12 -1.05
N LEU A 15 8.99 31.16 -0.72
CA LEU A 15 10.18 31.38 0.09
C LEU A 15 11.17 32.29 -0.61
N GLY A 16 11.43 32.10 -1.91
CA GLY A 16 12.32 32.96 -2.69
C GLY A 16 11.86 34.42 -2.73
N VAL A 17 10.57 34.61 -2.98
CA VAL A 17 9.96 35.97 -2.95
C VAL A 17 10.08 36.58 -1.56
N SER A 18 9.81 35.81 -0.50
CA SER A 18 9.92 36.28 0.88
C SER A 18 11.35 36.72 1.23
N TYR A 19 12.35 35.90 0.89
CA TYR A 19 13.77 36.23 1.13
C TYR A 19 14.19 37.48 0.37
N GLY A 20 13.80 37.57 -0.91
CA GLY A 20 14.08 38.75 -1.74
C GLY A 20 13.46 40.03 -1.18
N LEU A 21 12.18 39.95 -0.76
CA LEU A 21 11.46 41.07 -0.18
C LEU A 21 12.12 41.62 1.09
N HIS A 22 12.57 40.73 1.99
CA HIS A 22 13.23 41.12 3.22
C HIS A 22 14.55 41.90 2.94
N ILE A 23 15.38 41.39 2.03
CA ILE A 23 16.64 42.04 1.65
C ILE A 23 16.36 43.41 0.98
N THR A 24 15.42 43.44 0.03
CA THR A 24 15.05 44.68 -0.71
C THR A 24 14.47 45.76 0.21
N ASN A 25 13.61 45.39 1.16
CA ASN A 25 13.06 46.31 2.13
C ASN A 25 14.14 46.92 3.03
N ARG A 26 15.07 46.06 3.51
CA ARG A 26 16.18 46.57 4.34
C ARG A 26 17.09 47.51 3.58
N TYR A 27 17.43 47.15 2.32
CA TYR A 27 18.17 48.03 1.44
C TYR A 27 17.48 49.39 1.28
N ALA A 28 16.17 49.42 1.04
CA ALA A 28 15.40 50.66 0.87
C ALA A 28 15.31 51.51 2.17
N GLU A 29 15.51 50.91 3.34
CA GLU A 29 15.55 51.59 4.64
C GLU A 29 16.92 52.14 5.01
N SER A 30 17.99 51.54 4.49
CA SER A 30 19.38 51.93 4.79
C SER A 30 19.76 53.23 4.09
N LYS A 31 20.73 53.94 4.65
CA LYS A 31 21.23 55.27 4.14
C LYS A 31 22.66 55.11 3.66
N GLY A 32 23.05 55.88 2.64
CA GLY A 32 24.40 55.88 2.08
C GLY A 32 24.45 55.56 0.60
N THR A 33 25.61 55.16 0.12
CA THR A 33 25.80 54.67 -1.25
C THR A 33 25.13 53.34 -1.49
N PRO A 34 24.78 52.93 -2.71
CA PRO A 34 24.16 51.64 -3.00
C PRO A 34 24.94 50.45 -2.42
N GLN A 35 26.26 50.49 -2.42
CA GLN A 35 27.12 49.48 -1.88
C GLN A 35 27.04 49.41 -0.34
N GLU A 36 27.06 50.54 0.35
CA GLU A 36 26.93 50.63 1.81
C GLU A 36 25.56 50.13 2.28
N LYS A 37 24.48 50.55 1.60
CA LYS A 37 23.12 50.08 1.88
C LYS A 37 23.00 48.56 1.75
N MET A 38 23.58 47.99 0.69
CA MET A 38 23.51 46.55 0.47
C MET A 38 24.36 45.78 1.49
N ALA A 39 25.55 46.31 1.83
CA ALA A 39 26.37 45.68 2.87
C ALA A 39 25.64 45.63 4.23
N GLU A 40 24.96 46.73 4.62
CA GLU A 40 24.15 46.80 5.84
C GLU A 40 22.96 45.84 5.78
N ALA A 41 22.28 45.77 4.62
CA ALA A 41 21.13 44.86 4.43
C ALA A 41 21.53 43.38 4.53
N LEU A 42 22.67 43.02 3.94
CA LEU A 42 23.17 41.64 4.01
C LEU A 42 23.71 41.28 5.40
N ASP A 43 24.39 42.23 6.07
CA ASP A 43 24.94 41.98 7.41
C ASP A 43 23.82 41.75 8.45
N SER A 44 22.74 42.50 8.35
CA SER A 44 21.61 42.39 9.29
C SER A 44 20.59 41.35 8.86
N THR A 45 19.88 41.64 7.75
CA THR A 45 18.75 40.84 7.26
C THR A 45 19.22 39.57 6.55
N GLY A 46 20.35 39.59 5.85
CA GLY A 46 20.92 38.41 5.21
C GLY A 46 21.23 37.29 6.20
N LYS A 47 21.78 37.64 7.37
CA LYS A 47 21.99 36.64 8.45
C LYS A 47 20.68 36.04 8.99
N ALA A 48 19.65 36.86 9.15
CA ALA A 48 18.35 36.40 9.59
C ALA A 48 17.69 35.47 8.55
N VAL A 49 17.80 35.82 7.26
CA VAL A 49 17.31 34.98 6.16
C VAL A 49 18.09 33.67 6.07
N LEU A 50 19.42 33.66 6.29
CA LEU A 50 20.22 32.44 6.37
C LEU A 50 19.74 31.53 7.48
N LEU A 51 19.54 32.06 8.68
CA LEU A 51 19.07 31.27 9.83
C LEU A 51 17.67 30.70 9.57
N SER A 52 16.78 31.49 8.98
CA SER A 52 15.44 31.03 8.57
C SER A 52 15.53 29.93 7.52
N ALA A 53 16.37 30.06 6.50
CA ALA A 53 16.58 29.03 5.50
C ALA A 53 17.11 27.75 6.10
N LEU A 54 18.12 27.83 6.99
CA LEU A 54 18.70 26.66 7.67
C LEU A 54 17.66 25.93 8.52
N THR A 55 16.87 26.63 9.33
CA THR A 55 15.83 26.01 10.14
C THR A 55 14.76 25.33 9.30
N THR A 56 14.41 25.94 8.17
CA THR A 56 13.42 25.38 7.24
C THR A 56 13.98 24.13 6.53
N ILE A 57 15.25 24.16 6.10
CA ILE A 57 15.94 23.00 5.52
C ILE A 57 15.95 21.84 6.50
N ILE A 58 16.33 22.09 7.76
CA ILE A 58 16.35 21.05 8.80
C ILE A 58 14.95 20.47 9.01
N GLY A 59 13.92 21.34 9.03
CA GLY A 59 12.53 20.91 9.14
C GLY A 59 12.11 19.98 8.00
N PHE A 60 12.46 20.29 6.76
CA PHE A 60 12.14 19.42 5.62
C PHE A 60 13.01 18.16 5.55
N ILE A 61 14.26 18.21 5.97
CA ILE A 61 15.10 17.02 6.11
C ILE A 61 14.48 16.05 7.12
N SER A 62 13.84 16.53 8.19
CA SER A 62 13.20 15.62 9.16
C SER A 62 12.11 14.76 8.56
N LEU A 63 11.43 15.22 7.49
CA LEU A 63 10.43 14.42 6.75
C LEU A 63 11.05 13.21 6.04
N THR A 64 12.36 13.23 5.78
CA THR A 64 13.04 12.11 5.09
C THR A 64 13.17 10.87 5.98
N PHE A 65 12.99 11.01 7.29
CA PHE A 65 13.00 9.90 8.25
C PHE A 65 11.62 9.22 8.41
N THR A 66 10.58 9.77 7.78
CA THR A 66 9.24 9.15 7.78
C THR A 66 9.27 7.87 6.93
N PRO A 67 8.60 6.78 7.32
CA PRO A 67 8.59 5.53 6.54
C PRO A 67 7.85 5.62 5.19
N MET A 68 7.15 6.73 4.91
CA MET A 68 6.36 6.94 3.69
C MET A 68 7.19 7.56 2.56
N LYS A 69 7.41 6.81 1.48
CA LYS A 69 8.20 7.25 0.30
C LYS A 69 7.75 8.59 -0.32
N PRO A 70 6.45 8.90 -0.49
CA PRO A 70 6.01 10.20 -1.01
C PRO A 70 6.47 11.37 -0.13
N ILE A 71 6.39 11.23 1.20
CA ILE A 71 6.81 12.26 2.16
C ILE A 71 8.33 12.45 2.13
N GLN A 72 9.09 11.36 2.07
CA GLN A 72 10.57 11.41 1.91
C GLN A 72 10.95 12.21 0.66
N THR A 73 10.28 11.95 -0.47
CA THR A 73 10.54 12.64 -1.73
C THR A 73 10.28 14.15 -1.63
N VAL A 74 9.19 14.55 -0.98
CA VAL A 74 8.86 15.96 -0.70
C VAL A 74 9.92 16.59 0.19
N GLY A 75 10.34 15.91 1.25
CA GLY A 75 11.37 16.36 2.18
C GLY A 75 12.68 16.69 1.46
N TRP A 76 13.21 15.76 0.68
CA TRP A 76 14.44 15.96 -0.11
C TRP A 76 14.29 17.06 -1.16
N SER A 77 13.16 17.09 -1.87
CA SER A 77 12.91 18.08 -2.93
C SER A 77 12.81 19.48 -2.37
N LEU A 78 12.13 19.68 -1.24
CA LEU A 78 12.01 20.99 -0.59
C LEU A 78 13.33 21.42 0.04
N ALA A 79 14.02 20.54 0.77
CA ALA A 79 15.31 20.87 1.37
C ALA A 79 16.32 21.31 0.31
N GLY A 80 16.50 20.54 -0.77
CA GLY A 80 17.37 20.86 -1.88
C GLY A 80 16.95 22.15 -2.62
N GLY A 81 15.63 22.28 -2.88
CA GLY A 81 15.06 23.46 -3.53
C GLY A 81 15.30 24.76 -2.74
N ILE A 82 15.17 24.72 -1.41
CA ILE A 82 15.42 25.88 -0.55
C ILE A 82 16.90 26.27 -0.57
N VAL A 83 17.83 25.31 -0.58
CA VAL A 83 19.27 25.61 -0.74
C VAL A 83 19.51 26.38 -2.04
N VAL A 84 18.97 25.87 -3.16
CA VAL A 84 19.15 26.51 -4.48
C VAL A 84 18.53 27.90 -4.48
N VAL A 85 17.29 28.05 -3.99
CA VAL A 85 16.60 29.36 -3.96
C VAL A 85 17.31 30.32 -3.05
N TYR A 86 17.81 29.92 -1.90
CA TYR A 86 18.59 30.74 -1.00
C TYR A 86 19.85 31.28 -1.72
N ILE A 87 20.63 30.41 -2.34
CA ILE A 87 21.84 30.79 -3.08
C ILE A 87 21.50 31.79 -4.22
N MET A 88 20.48 31.44 -5.02
CA MET A 88 20.04 32.31 -6.12
C MET A 88 19.55 33.66 -5.62
N THR A 89 18.80 33.70 -4.52
CA THR A 89 18.34 34.97 -3.92
C THR A 89 19.50 35.82 -3.43
N MET A 90 20.51 35.22 -2.75
CA MET A 90 21.67 35.94 -2.26
C MET A 90 22.57 36.49 -3.37
N ILE A 91 22.56 35.88 -4.55
CA ILE A 91 23.32 36.36 -5.71
C ILE A 91 22.51 37.36 -6.51
N MET A 92 21.26 37.03 -6.87
CA MET A 92 20.49 37.84 -7.83
C MET A 92 19.87 39.09 -7.20
N VAL A 93 19.27 38.96 -6.00
CA VAL A 93 18.51 40.06 -5.40
C VAL A 93 19.39 41.24 -5.05
N PRO A 94 20.58 41.12 -4.43
CA PRO A 94 21.46 42.23 -4.16
C PRO A 94 21.87 42.99 -5.44
N ASN A 95 22.28 42.25 -6.46
CA ASN A 95 22.70 42.84 -7.73
C ASN A 95 21.57 43.60 -8.42
N LEU A 96 20.38 42.99 -8.48
CA LEU A 96 19.21 43.60 -9.12
C LEU A 96 18.71 44.82 -8.33
N THR A 97 18.70 44.74 -6.99
CA THR A 97 18.25 45.82 -6.11
C THR A 97 19.18 47.05 -6.22
N MET A 98 20.49 46.85 -6.30
CA MET A 98 21.45 47.92 -6.52
C MET A 98 21.34 48.53 -7.92
N LEU A 99 21.15 47.69 -8.95
CA LEU A 99 21.00 48.13 -10.34
C LEU A 99 19.77 49.03 -10.54
N LEU A 100 18.67 48.68 -9.87
CA LEU A 100 17.39 49.40 -9.96
C LEU A 100 17.28 50.56 -8.97
N ASP A 101 18.23 50.74 -8.06
CA ASP A 101 18.23 51.73 -6.96
C ASP A 101 16.86 51.85 -6.29
N LEU A 102 16.34 50.70 -5.82
CA LEU A 102 15.01 50.63 -5.26
C LEU A 102 14.88 51.51 -4.01
N LYS A 103 13.90 52.43 -4.02
CA LYS A 103 13.64 53.37 -2.94
C LYS A 103 12.39 53.01 -2.19
N LYS A 104 12.36 53.36 -0.89
CA LYS A 104 11.16 53.16 -0.05
C LYS A 104 10.00 53.97 -0.62
N PRO A 105 8.79 53.40 -0.72
CA PRO A 105 7.60 54.15 -1.11
C PRO A 105 7.37 55.32 -0.15
N SER A 106 7.17 56.50 -0.68
CA SER A 106 6.98 57.73 0.12
C SER A 106 5.57 57.88 0.70
N HIS A 107 4.65 56.95 0.39
CA HIS A 107 3.29 57.03 0.87
C HIS A 107 3.16 56.38 2.26
N PRO A 108 2.59 57.09 3.24
CA PRO A 108 2.33 56.50 4.56
C PRO A 108 1.30 55.36 4.41
N PRO A 109 1.37 54.32 5.27
CA PRO A 109 0.40 53.24 5.23
C PRO A 109 -1.00 53.78 5.55
N PRO A 110 -2.08 53.15 4.99
CA PRO A 110 -3.44 53.61 5.23
C PRO A 110 -3.77 53.60 6.74
N ASN A 111 -4.51 54.65 7.20
CA ASN A 111 -4.87 54.78 8.61
C ASN A 111 -5.53 53.57 9.21
N LEU A 112 -6.29 52.77 8.41
CA LEU A 112 -6.91 51.54 8.84
C LEU A 112 -5.85 50.49 9.24
N PHE A 113 -4.79 50.37 8.44
CA PHE A 113 -3.67 49.46 8.72
C PHE A 113 -2.93 49.84 9.99
N VAL A 114 -2.63 51.15 10.17
CA VAL A 114 -1.97 51.68 11.38
C VAL A 114 -2.83 51.40 12.64
N LYS A 115 -4.15 51.56 12.58
CA LYS A 115 -5.05 51.26 13.66
C LYS A 115 -5.09 49.78 13.97
N ALA A 116 -5.15 48.91 12.93
CA ALA A 116 -5.18 47.46 13.06
C ALA A 116 -3.89 46.92 13.72
N VAL A 117 -2.71 47.47 13.39
CA VAL A 117 -1.43 47.09 13.99
C VAL A 117 -1.27 47.64 15.43
N ASN A 118 -1.72 48.87 15.69
CA ASN A 118 -1.58 49.48 17.00
C ASN A 118 -2.54 48.90 18.05
N PHE A 119 -3.68 48.33 17.67
CA PHE A 119 -4.65 47.73 18.58
C PHE A 119 -4.05 46.60 19.38
N PRO A 120 -3.46 45.52 18.76
CA PRO A 120 -2.79 44.42 19.49
C PRO A 120 -1.66 44.89 20.40
N VAL A 121 -0.87 45.90 19.95
CA VAL A 121 0.24 46.43 20.73
C VAL A 121 -0.24 47.16 21.97
N LYS A 122 -1.26 48.02 21.84
CA LYS A 122 -1.84 48.79 22.96
C LYS A 122 -2.50 47.88 23.99
N TRP A 123 -3.16 46.83 23.54
CA TRP A 123 -3.90 45.87 24.39
C TRP A 123 -3.24 44.49 24.39
N SER A 124 -1.91 44.43 24.51
CA SER A 124 -1.10 43.21 24.37
C SER A 124 -1.57 42.07 25.29
N LYS A 125 -1.89 42.37 26.57
CA LYS A 125 -2.39 41.37 27.51
C LYS A 125 -3.73 40.77 27.07
N LEU A 126 -4.66 41.61 26.60
CA LEU A 126 -5.96 41.18 26.11
C LEU A 126 -5.78 40.31 24.82
N THR A 127 -4.95 40.79 23.91
CA THR A 127 -4.66 40.07 22.65
C THR A 127 -4.09 38.67 22.94
N ILE A 128 -3.06 38.57 23.81
CA ILE A 128 -2.49 37.28 24.20
C ILE A 128 -3.55 36.39 24.86
N SER A 129 -4.36 36.93 25.79
CA SER A 129 -5.41 36.16 26.45
C SER A 129 -6.44 35.62 25.45
N VAL A 130 -6.86 36.42 24.47
CA VAL A 130 -7.79 35.98 23.42
C VAL A 130 -7.19 34.85 22.60
N PHE A 131 -5.92 34.98 22.19
CA PHE A 131 -5.26 33.91 21.43
C PHE A 131 -5.09 32.62 22.25
N VAL A 132 -4.72 32.72 23.53
CA VAL A 132 -4.63 31.55 24.42
C VAL A 132 -5.98 30.87 24.57
N VAL A 133 -7.06 31.64 24.77
CA VAL A 133 -8.42 31.10 24.85
C VAL A 133 -8.84 30.44 23.54
N LEU A 134 -8.55 31.06 22.38
CA LEU A 134 -8.85 30.49 21.09
C LEU A 134 -8.08 29.16 20.85
N ILE A 135 -6.80 29.09 21.26
CA ILE A 135 -6.00 27.84 21.18
C ILE A 135 -6.62 26.75 22.07
N LEU A 136 -7.00 27.10 23.31
CA LEU A 136 -7.63 26.13 24.23
C LEU A 136 -8.98 25.62 23.72
N ILE A 137 -9.80 26.53 23.18
CA ILE A 137 -11.09 26.19 22.56
C ILE A 137 -10.85 25.29 21.34
N SER A 138 -9.93 25.69 20.48
CA SER A 138 -9.58 24.90 19.28
C SER A 138 -9.07 23.51 19.66
N ALA A 139 -8.18 23.40 20.64
CA ALA A 139 -7.67 22.11 21.12
C ALA A 139 -8.76 21.25 21.76
N GLY A 140 -9.71 21.89 22.48
CA GLY A 140 -10.81 21.18 23.14
C GLY A 140 -11.89 20.69 22.17
N ILE A 141 -12.22 21.48 21.15
CA ILE A 141 -13.28 21.17 20.19
C ILE A 141 -12.77 20.24 19.08
N ASN A 142 -11.53 20.44 18.62
CA ASN A 142 -11.03 19.71 17.46
C ASN A 142 -10.46 18.33 17.82
N ARG A 143 -10.00 18.10 19.05
CA ARG A 143 -9.41 16.83 19.44
C ARG A 143 -10.31 15.60 19.20
N PRO A 144 -11.62 15.64 19.51
CA PRO A 144 -12.52 14.54 19.17
C PRO A 144 -13.01 14.54 17.71
N ASN A 145 -12.85 15.64 16.97
CA ASN A 145 -13.40 15.82 15.63
C ASN A 145 -12.35 15.87 14.52
N VAL A 146 -11.06 15.79 14.87
CA VAL A 146 -10.02 15.60 13.86
C VAL A 146 -10.05 14.15 13.49
N ASP A 147 -10.65 13.87 12.35
CA ASP A 147 -10.57 12.58 11.72
C ASP A 147 -9.17 12.45 11.09
N GLU A 148 -8.32 11.65 11.72
CA GLU A 148 -6.99 11.32 11.19
C GLU A 148 -7.09 10.26 10.07
N ASN A 149 -8.31 9.89 9.74
CA ASN A 149 -8.62 8.83 8.82
C ASN A 149 -8.55 9.34 7.38
N ILE A 150 -7.64 8.80 6.61
CA ILE A 150 -7.42 9.19 5.22
C ILE A 150 -7.96 8.08 4.32
N ASP A 151 -9.02 8.37 3.58
CA ASP A 151 -9.42 7.54 2.46
C ASP A 151 -8.52 7.88 1.25
N LEU A 152 -7.70 6.92 0.85
CA LEU A 152 -6.79 7.08 -0.29
C LEU A 152 -7.56 7.33 -1.59
N LEU A 153 -8.75 6.78 -1.74
CA LEU A 153 -9.60 6.98 -2.90
C LEU A 153 -10.22 8.38 -2.92
N GLU A 154 -10.52 8.96 -1.76
CA GLU A 154 -11.00 10.34 -1.66
C GLU A 154 -9.94 11.38 -2.03
N MET A 155 -8.66 11.07 -1.86
CA MET A 155 -7.55 11.92 -2.29
C MET A 155 -7.32 11.88 -3.80
N ALA A 156 -7.86 10.89 -4.50
CA ALA A 156 -7.74 10.78 -5.96
C ALA A 156 -8.66 11.78 -6.66
N PRO A 157 -8.28 12.29 -7.85
CA PRO A 157 -9.10 13.24 -8.60
C PRO A 157 -10.44 12.60 -8.99
N LYS A 158 -11.54 13.06 -8.40
CA LYS A 158 -12.90 12.49 -8.57
C LYS A 158 -13.43 12.53 -10.01
N GLU A 159 -12.85 13.37 -10.86
CA GLU A 159 -13.28 13.55 -12.26
C GLU A 159 -12.69 12.50 -13.22
N VAL A 160 -11.68 11.74 -12.77
CA VAL A 160 -11.01 10.75 -13.63
C VAL A 160 -11.85 9.47 -13.70
N ASP A 161 -12.17 9.02 -14.91
CA ASP A 161 -12.99 7.82 -15.15
C ASP A 161 -12.45 6.56 -14.46
N ALA A 162 -11.11 6.40 -14.38
CA ALA A 162 -10.50 5.28 -13.69
C ALA A 162 -10.86 5.28 -12.19
N VAL A 163 -10.83 6.45 -11.54
CA VAL A 163 -11.19 6.60 -10.12
C VAL A 163 -12.66 6.30 -9.89
N LYS A 164 -13.54 6.78 -10.78
CA LYS A 164 -14.99 6.47 -10.72
C LYS A 164 -15.25 4.98 -10.84
N LYS A 165 -14.58 4.31 -11.79
CA LYS A 165 -14.71 2.85 -11.98
C LYS A 165 -14.15 2.07 -10.79
N MET A 166 -13.01 2.48 -10.23
CA MET A 166 -12.47 1.86 -9.02
C MET A 166 -13.41 1.99 -7.83
N LYS A 167 -14.03 3.19 -7.68
CA LYS A 167 -15.02 3.40 -6.62
C LYS A 167 -16.26 2.52 -6.83
N THR A 168 -16.80 2.48 -8.04
CA THR A 168 -17.92 1.59 -8.39
C THR A 168 -17.57 0.13 -8.12
N TYR A 169 -16.36 -0.30 -8.49
CA TYR A 169 -15.89 -1.66 -8.21
C TYR A 169 -15.83 -1.94 -6.71
N SER A 170 -15.26 -1.02 -5.93
CA SER A 170 -15.20 -1.17 -4.48
C SER A 170 -16.58 -1.20 -3.83
N ASP A 171 -17.50 -0.32 -4.25
CA ASP A 171 -18.83 -0.19 -3.67
C ASP A 171 -19.77 -1.37 -4.04
N GLU A 172 -19.61 -1.95 -5.25
CA GLU A 172 -20.50 -2.99 -5.77
C GLU A 172 -19.95 -4.41 -5.58
N PHE A 173 -18.62 -4.58 -5.58
CA PHE A 173 -17.96 -5.89 -5.52
C PHE A 173 -17.14 -6.11 -4.24
N GLU A 174 -17.15 -5.14 -3.34
CA GLU A 174 -16.42 -5.18 -2.07
C GLU A 174 -14.93 -5.51 -2.22
N GLY A 175 -14.30 -5.06 -3.32
CA GLY A 175 -12.91 -5.32 -3.67
C GLY A 175 -12.15 -4.04 -4.07
N GLY A 176 -10.87 -4.20 -4.40
CA GLY A 176 -10.05 -3.12 -4.96
C GLY A 176 -8.70 -2.90 -4.32
N GLN A 177 -8.45 -3.43 -3.13
CA GLN A 177 -7.13 -3.42 -2.48
C GLN A 177 -6.61 -4.87 -2.40
N PRO A 178 -5.80 -5.30 -3.39
CA PRO A 178 -5.25 -6.65 -3.37
C PRO A 178 -4.16 -6.78 -2.32
N GLY A 179 -4.18 -7.89 -1.61
CA GLY A 179 -3.13 -8.31 -0.69
C GLY A 179 -2.74 -9.76 -0.95
N PHE A 180 -1.54 -10.14 -0.51
CA PHE A 180 -1.01 -11.47 -0.73
C PHE A 180 -0.40 -12.02 0.55
N LEU A 181 -0.79 -13.23 0.94
CA LEU A 181 -0.09 -14.03 1.94
C LEU A 181 0.70 -15.11 1.22
N LEU A 182 2.01 -15.11 1.39
CA LEU A 182 2.87 -16.18 0.92
C LEU A 182 2.97 -17.25 1.99
N ILE A 183 2.58 -18.47 1.63
CA ILE A 183 2.62 -19.63 2.51
C ILE A 183 3.74 -20.54 2.05
N SER A 184 4.57 -20.97 2.96
CA SER A 184 5.61 -21.96 2.75
C SER A 184 5.17 -23.28 3.39
N GLY A 185 5.17 -24.33 2.61
CA GLY A 185 4.82 -25.69 3.00
C GLY A 185 4.74 -26.57 1.77
N ASP A 186 5.16 -27.81 1.88
CA ASP A 186 5.16 -28.76 0.77
C ASP A 186 3.74 -29.22 0.47
N ILE A 187 3.20 -28.80 -0.67
CA ILE A 187 1.90 -29.23 -1.20
C ILE A 187 2.06 -30.08 -2.47
N SER A 188 3.25 -30.58 -2.73
CA SER A 188 3.51 -31.41 -3.90
C SER A 188 2.71 -32.70 -3.86
N ALA A 189 2.17 -33.07 -5.01
CA ALA A 189 1.48 -34.33 -5.22
C ALA A 189 2.14 -35.06 -6.39
N SER A 190 2.19 -36.38 -6.34
CA SER A 190 2.83 -37.17 -7.37
C SER A 190 2.05 -38.45 -7.64
N ALA A 191 1.94 -38.82 -8.91
CA ALA A 191 1.45 -40.14 -9.29
C ALA A 191 2.48 -41.27 -9.02
N ALA A 192 3.76 -40.91 -8.84
CA ALA A 192 4.84 -41.89 -8.60
C ALA A 192 4.79 -42.57 -7.21
N ILE A 193 3.95 -42.09 -6.32
CA ILE A 193 3.73 -42.64 -4.95
C ILE A 193 3.33 -44.11 -4.97
N PHE A 194 2.59 -44.53 -5.99
CA PHE A 194 2.24 -45.95 -6.14
C PHE A 194 3.46 -46.88 -6.34
N ASN A 195 4.62 -46.32 -6.68
CA ASN A 195 5.85 -47.07 -6.88
C ASN A 195 6.82 -47.01 -5.68
N ASP A 196 6.74 -45.97 -4.89
CA ASP A 196 7.61 -45.77 -3.73
C ASP A 196 6.87 -45.06 -2.58
N PRO A 197 6.15 -45.80 -1.72
CA PRO A 197 5.41 -45.25 -0.60
C PRO A 197 6.29 -44.52 0.44
N THR A 198 7.61 -44.68 0.38
CA THR A 198 8.52 -44.01 1.32
C THR A 198 8.80 -42.53 0.96
N GLN A 199 8.39 -42.09 -0.22
CA GLN A 199 8.48 -40.68 -0.69
C GLN A 199 7.17 -39.90 -0.51
N LEU A 200 6.31 -40.35 0.40
CA LEU A 200 5.08 -39.65 0.75
C LEU A 200 5.38 -38.26 1.34
N ASN A 201 5.42 -37.26 0.47
CA ASN A 201 5.01 -35.93 0.90
C ASN A 201 3.52 -36.02 1.15
N ASP A 202 3.10 -35.61 2.31
CA ASP A 202 1.69 -35.52 2.63
C ASP A 202 1.19 -34.09 2.37
N PRO A 203 0.70 -33.78 1.14
CA PRO A 203 0.19 -32.44 0.85
C PRO A 203 -1.10 -32.15 1.60
N TYR A 204 -1.72 -33.19 2.16
CA TYR A 204 -3.01 -33.15 2.80
C TYR A 204 -3.05 -32.20 3.99
N ASP A 205 -2.17 -32.40 4.96
CA ASP A 205 -2.15 -31.56 6.18
C ASP A 205 -1.80 -30.12 5.87
N ASN A 206 -0.90 -29.89 4.91
CA ASN A 206 -0.53 -28.54 4.46
C ASN A 206 -1.68 -27.85 3.70
N LEU A 207 -2.41 -28.56 2.84
CA LEU A 207 -3.62 -28.04 2.20
C LEU A 207 -4.73 -27.73 3.23
N ARG A 208 -4.86 -28.54 4.27
CA ARG A 208 -5.77 -28.26 5.39
C ARG A 208 -5.37 -26.99 6.14
N GLY A 209 -4.09 -26.81 6.39
CA GLY A 209 -3.58 -25.59 7.01
C GLY A 209 -3.88 -24.35 6.17
N ILE A 210 -3.74 -24.43 4.83
CA ILE A 210 -4.11 -23.36 3.91
C ILE A 210 -5.63 -23.09 3.98
N GLU A 211 -6.45 -24.15 4.04
CA GLU A 211 -7.91 -24.02 4.20
C GLU A 211 -8.29 -23.29 5.48
N GLU A 212 -7.71 -23.69 6.61
CA GLU A 212 -7.96 -23.08 7.91
C GLU A 212 -7.60 -21.59 7.91
N LEU A 213 -6.45 -21.25 7.33
CA LEU A 213 -6.00 -19.87 7.22
C LEU A 213 -6.89 -19.04 6.28
N GLU A 214 -7.25 -19.60 5.11
CA GLU A 214 -8.19 -18.96 4.19
C GLU A 214 -9.55 -18.72 4.86
N ALA A 215 -10.07 -19.70 5.58
CA ALA A 215 -11.33 -19.58 6.30
C ALA A 215 -11.26 -18.49 7.39
N LYS A 216 -10.17 -18.42 8.15
CA LYS A 216 -9.93 -17.35 9.14
C LYS A 216 -9.86 -15.98 8.47
N CYS A 217 -9.13 -15.83 7.37
CA CYS A 217 -9.07 -14.59 6.61
C CYS A 217 -10.45 -14.13 6.12
N ASN A 218 -11.30 -15.06 5.69
CA ASN A 218 -12.68 -14.78 5.28
C ASN A 218 -13.62 -14.41 6.45
N THR A 219 -13.18 -14.55 7.71
CA THR A 219 -13.94 -14.02 8.86
C THR A 219 -13.66 -12.53 9.13
N VAL A 220 -12.61 -11.99 8.58
CA VAL A 220 -12.29 -10.56 8.68
C VAL A 220 -13.31 -9.77 7.86
N ASN A 221 -13.86 -8.71 8.47
CA ASN A 221 -14.92 -7.95 7.85
C ASN A 221 -14.51 -7.36 6.50
N GLN A 222 -15.37 -7.52 5.50
CA GLN A 222 -15.16 -7.02 4.13
C GLN A 222 -13.89 -7.55 3.45
N THR A 223 -13.46 -8.77 3.79
CA THR A 223 -12.28 -9.41 3.19
C THR A 223 -12.69 -10.65 2.45
N THR A 224 -12.18 -10.83 1.25
CA THR A 224 -12.34 -12.05 0.45
C THR A 224 -10.96 -12.68 0.24
N ALA A 225 -10.76 -13.88 0.76
CA ALA A 225 -9.54 -14.64 0.61
C ALA A 225 -9.77 -15.84 -0.33
N VAL A 226 -8.86 -16.00 -1.28
CA VAL A 226 -8.92 -17.06 -2.30
C VAL A 226 -7.57 -17.74 -2.42
N SER A 227 -7.54 -19.05 -2.27
CA SER A 227 -6.34 -19.88 -2.44
C SER A 227 -6.57 -20.99 -3.46
N ILE A 228 -5.57 -21.85 -3.63
CA ILE A 228 -5.73 -23.07 -4.42
C ILE A 228 -6.82 -23.98 -3.84
N VAL A 229 -7.01 -23.96 -2.53
CA VAL A 229 -8.04 -24.74 -1.84
C VAL A 229 -9.44 -24.27 -2.19
N PHE A 230 -9.63 -22.94 -2.34
CA PHE A 230 -10.90 -22.40 -2.83
C PHE A 230 -11.23 -22.98 -4.21
N LEU A 231 -10.26 -23.08 -5.12
CA LEU A 231 -10.47 -23.68 -6.44
C LEU A 231 -10.84 -25.15 -6.33
N MET A 232 -10.20 -25.91 -5.45
CA MET A 232 -10.55 -27.32 -5.22
C MET A 232 -11.98 -27.48 -4.71
N LYS A 233 -12.48 -26.52 -3.93
CA LYS A 233 -13.86 -26.49 -3.42
C LYS A 233 -14.88 -25.97 -4.43
N ALA A 234 -14.47 -25.09 -5.33
CA ALA A 234 -15.35 -24.42 -6.29
C ALA A 234 -15.48 -25.19 -7.62
N ILE A 235 -14.43 -25.93 -8.03
CA ILE A 235 -14.41 -26.63 -9.31
C ILE A 235 -14.96 -28.03 -9.12
N ALA A 236 -16.01 -28.34 -9.88
CA ALA A 236 -16.58 -29.68 -9.90
C ALA A 236 -15.67 -30.63 -10.71
N VAL A 237 -15.60 -31.88 -10.28
CA VAL A 237 -14.90 -32.93 -11.00
C VAL A 237 -15.61 -33.16 -12.35
N GLY A 238 -14.83 -33.22 -13.44
CA GLY A 238 -15.36 -33.38 -14.79
C GLY A 238 -15.66 -32.09 -15.52
N VAL A 239 -15.47 -30.92 -14.88
CA VAL A 239 -15.51 -29.62 -15.56
C VAL A 239 -14.19 -29.38 -16.27
N ASP A 240 -14.25 -29.05 -17.55
CA ASP A 240 -13.12 -28.63 -18.35
C ASP A 240 -12.59 -27.27 -17.87
N VAL A 241 -11.48 -27.28 -17.15
CA VAL A 241 -10.83 -26.06 -16.62
C VAL A 241 -9.83 -25.46 -17.62
N SER A 242 -9.36 -26.26 -18.59
CA SER A 242 -8.31 -25.88 -19.52
C SER A 242 -8.73 -25.89 -21.01
N GLY A 243 -9.97 -26.21 -21.32
CA GLY A 243 -10.43 -26.47 -22.68
C GLY A 243 -10.12 -27.90 -23.18
N THR A 244 -9.53 -28.73 -22.32
CA THR A 244 -9.28 -30.14 -22.59
C THR A 244 -10.18 -30.98 -21.70
N PRO A 245 -10.93 -31.97 -22.23
CA PRO A 245 -11.71 -32.87 -21.40
C PRO A 245 -10.87 -33.51 -20.31
N ILE A 246 -11.39 -33.56 -19.09
CA ILE A 246 -10.66 -34.18 -17.97
C ILE A 246 -10.40 -35.67 -18.24
N SER A 247 -11.30 -36.37 -18.96
CA SER A 247 -11.07 -37.74 -19.42
C SER A 247 -9.73 -37.86 -20.16
N ASP A 248 -9.46 -36.99 -21.13
CA ASP A 248 -8.25 -37.04 -21.93
C ASP A 248 -6.98 -36.80 -21.08
N ILE A 249 -7.06 -35.84 -20.12
CA ILE A 249 -5.97 -35.57 -19.18
C ILE A 249 -5.72 -36.79 -18.28
N VAL A 250 -6.77 -37.43 -17.80
CA VAL A 250 -6.67 -38.61 -16.92
C VAL A 250 -6.14 -39.80 -17.71
N ASP A 251 -6.60 -40.00 -18.93
CA ASP A 251 -6.13 -41.08 -19.82
C ASP A 251 -4.63 -40.94 -20.07
N ASP A 252 -4.14 -39.75 -20.44
CA ASP A 252 -2.73 -39.46 -20.61
C ASP A 252 -1.92 -39.75 -19.32
N ILE A 253 -2.39 -39.27 -18.17
CA ILE A 253 -1.72 -39.49 -16.88
C ILE A 253 -1.74 -40.96 -16.47
N VAL A 254 -2.88 -41.63 -16.62
CA VAL A 254 -3.07 -43.02 -16.20
C VAL A 254 -2.28 -43.98 -17.11
N ASP A 255 -2.26 -43.73 -18.40
CA ASP A 255 -1.58 -44.57 -19.35
C ASP A 255 -0.05 -44.42 -19.30
N GLU A 256 0.45 -43.19 -19.10
CA GLU A 256 1.87 -42.90 -18.98
C GLU A 256 2.48 -43.27 -17.63
N THR A 257 1.65 -43.39 -16.59
CA THR A 257 2.12 -43.66 -15.22
C THR A 257 2.09 -45.18 -14.96
N PRO A 258 3.12 -45.77 -14.34
CA PRO A 258 3.14 -47.17 -13.96
C PRO A 258 2.25 -47.43 -12.73
N LEU A 259 0.94 -47.26 -12.91
CA LEU A 259 -0.06 -47.55 -11.90
C LEU A 259 -0.47 -49.02 -11.93
N PRO A 260 -0.84 -49.63 -10.75
CA PRO A 260 -1.49 -50.94 -10.73
C PRO A 260 -2.78 -50.92 -11.55
N ASP A 261 -3.05 -51.98 -12.31
CA ASP A 261 -4.19 -52.07 -13.22
C ASP A 261 -5.52 -51.80 -12.51
N ALA A 262 -5.69 -52.26 -11.28
CA ALA A 262 -6.90 -51.99 -10.46
C ALA A 262 -7.10 -50.49 -10.19
N ILE A 263 -6.03 -49.69 -10.12
CA ILE A 263 -6.11 -48.23 -9.90
C ILE A 263 -6.38 -47.51 -11.22
N LYS A 264 -5.79 -48.00 -12.33
CA LYS A 264 -6.14 -47.52 -13.67
C LYS A 264 -7.62 -47.72 -13.97
N ASP A 265 -8.14 -48.91 -13.70
CA ASP A 265 -9.58 -49.22 -13.85
C ASP A 265 -10.47 -48.33 -13.00
N VAL A 266 -10.08 -48.03 -11.75
CA VAL A 266 -10.82 -47.11 -10.88
C VAL A 266 -10.75 -45.67 -11.38
N ALA A 267 -9.57 -45.23 -11.83
CA ALA A 267 -9.41 -43.90 -12.39
C ALA A 267 -10.28 -43.71 -13.65
N HIS A 268 -10.21 -44.62 -14.60
CA HIS A 268 -11.07 -44.59 -15.80
C HIS A 268 -12.55 -44.67 -15.41
N LEU A 269 -12.92 -45.51 -14.46
CA LEU A 269 -14.31 -45.60 -13.99
C LEU A 269 -14.82 -44.29 -13.37
N LEU A 270 -13.99 -43.62 -12.61
CA LEU A 270 -14.33 -42.35 -11.97
C LEU A 270 -14.47 -41.21 -12.99
N PHE A 271 -13.61 -41.18 -14.00
CA PHE A 271 -13.51 -40.05 -14.95
C PHE A 271 -14.29 -40.30 -16.24
N ASP A 272 -14.33 -41.53 -16.79
CA ASP A 272 -15.07 -41.87 -18.00
C ASP A 272 -16.59 -41.93 -17.79
N ARG A 273 -17.06 -42.39 -16.63
CA ARG A 273 -18.50 -42.49 -16.34
C ARG A 273 -19.11 -41.24 -15.76
N GLY A 274 -18.36 -40.17 -15.73
CA GLY A 274 -18.89 -38.90 -15.28
C GLY A 274 -19.36 -38.94 -13.82
N VAL A 275 -18.43 -38.94 -12.90
CA VAL A 275 -18.64 -38.29 -11.60
C VAL A 275 -19.15 -36.87 -11.83
N SER A 276 -19.10 -36.40 -13.07
CA SER A 276 -19.55 -35.17 -13.69
C SER A 276 -21.06 -34.91 -13.62
N GLY A 277 -21.81 -35.38 -12.78
CA GLY A 277 -23.24 -35.05 -12.76
C GLY A 277 -23.80 -34.74 -11.38
N ASN A 278 -23.13 -35.11 -10.31
CA ASN A 278 -23.69 -35.05 -8.96
C ASN A 278 -23.02 -34.08 -7.99
N GLY A 279 -22.32 -33.05 -8.47
CA GLY A 279 -21.77 -31.99 -7.61
C GLY A 279 -20.59 -32.46 -6.75
N SER A 280 -19.86 -33.48 -7.18
CA SER A 280 -18.58 -33.84 -6.54
C SER A 280 -17.53 -32.81 -6.90
N TYR A 281 -17.01 -32.14 -5.90
CA TYR A 281 -15.91 -31.19 -6.02
C TYR A 281 -14.59 -31.89 -5.72
N TRP A 282 -13.49 -31.37 -6.27
CA TRP A 282 -12.16 -31.94 -6.06
C TRP A 282 -11.80 -32.07 -4.58
N TRP A 283 -12.18 -31.08 -3.76
CA TRP A 283 -11.96 -31.13 -2.31
C TRP A 283 -12.65 -32.32 -1.64
N SER A 284 -13.93 -32.52 -1.92
CA SER A 284 -14.68 -33.63 -1.38
C SER A 284 -14.25 -34.99 -1.94
N LEU A 285 -13.90 -35.03 -3.25
CA LEU A 285 -13.44 -36.28 -3.88
C LEU A 285 -12.12 -36.76 -3.28
N ALA A 286 -11.16 -35.83 -3.03
CA ALA A 286 -9.92 -36.13 -2.35
C ALA A 286 -10.09 -36.40 -0.84
N LEU A 287 -11.34 -36.42 -0.34
CA LEU A 287 -11.69 -36.62 1.08
C LEU A 287 -11.01 -35.61 2.02
N LEU A 288 -10.73 -34.45 1.54
CA LEU A 288 -10.11 -33.36 2.31
C LEU A 288 -11.08 -32.75 3.34
N ASP A 289 -12.39 -33.00 3.20
CA ASP A 289 -13.40 -32.60 4.19
C ASP A 289 -13.39 -33.48 5.45
N GLN A 290 -12.91 -34.72 5.33
CA GLN A 290 -12.87 -35.67 6.43
C GLN A 290 -11.50 -35.56 7.10
N GLN A 291 -11.42 -35.88 8.38
CA GLN A 291 -10.14 -35.99 9.09
C GLN A 291 -9.58 -37.42 8.93
N PRO A 292 -8.86 -37.75 7.88
CA PRO A 292 -8.17 -39.02 7.81
C PRO A 292 -6.91 -38.93 8.66
N THR A 293 -6.59 -40.00 9.29
CA THR A 293 -5.29 -40.21 9.91
C THR A 293 -4.24 -40.51 8.83
N GLY A 294 -3.70 -39.46 8.20
CA GLY A 294 -2.69 -39.56 7.14
C GLY A 294 -3.29 -39.62 5.72
N GLY A 295 -2.65 -38.96 4.79
CA GLY A 295 -2.99 -38.99 3.36
C GLY A 295 -2.86 -40.39 2.79
N THR A 296 -3.80 -40.77 1.92
CA THR A 296 -3.72 -42.04 1.19
C THR A 296 -3.06 -41.81 -0.18
N GLU A 297 -2.47 -42.85 -0.77
CA GLU A 297 -1.94 -42.82 -2.12
C GLU A 297 -2.98 -42.27 -3.14
N ALA A 298 -4.26 -42.70 -2.97
CA ALA A 298 -5.35 -42.25 -3.80
C ALA A 298 -5.64 -40.72 -3.66
N GLN A 299 -5.55 -40.21 -2.44
CA GLN A 299 -5.72 -38.75 -2.23
C GLN A 299 -4.63 -37.92 -2.90
N ASN A 300 -3.38 -38.37 -2.77
CA ASN A 300 -2.25 -37.75 -3.41
C ASN A 300 -2.40 -37.76 -4.94
N PHE A 301 -2.82 -38.89 -5.51
CA PHE A 301 -3.09 -39.00 -6.94
C PHE A 301 -4.20 -38.03 -7.39
N LEU A 302 -5.30 -37.92 -6.67
CA LEU A 302 -6.39 -37.01 -7.00
C LEU A 302 -5.94 -35.55 -6.93
N ILE A 303 -5.10 -35.18 -5.97
CA ILE A 303 -4.51 -33.83 -5.90
C ILE A 303 -3.58 -33.60 -7.10
N TYR A 304 -2.76 -34.59 -7.48
CA TYR A 304 -1.91 -34.50 -8.67
C TYR A 304 -2.73 -34.30 -9.94
N VAL A 305 -3.82 -35.06 -10.13
CA VAL A 305 -4.73 -34.87 -11.28
C VAL A 305 -5.36 -33.49 -11.26
N PHE A 306 -5.77 -33.00 -10.11
CA PHE A 306 -6.32 -31.63 -10.00
C PHE A 306 -5.31 -30.58 -10.46
N TYR A 307 -4.06 -30.64 -10.01
CA TYR A 307 -3.03 -29.70 -10.43
C TYR A 307 -2.77 -29.73 -11.94
N ASN A 308 -2.84 -30.91 -12.54
CA ASN A 308 -2.63 -31.07 -13.98
C ASN A 308 -3.89 -30.77 -14.81
N SER A 309 -5.07 -30.71 -14.19
CA SER A 309 -6.30 -30.27 -14.86
C SER A 309 -6.40 -28.75 -15.03
N MET A 310 -5.56 -28.00 -14.36
CA MET A 310 -5.52 -26.54 -14.46
C MET A 310 -4.59 -26.07 -15.56
N THR A 311 -4.90 -24.90 -16.15
CA THR A 311 -3.93 -24.23 -17.02
C THR A 311 -2.68 -23.86 -16.21
N LYS A 312 -1.53 -23.80 -16.89
CA LYS A 312 -0.27 -23.41 -16.25
C LYS A 312 -0.40 -22.03 -15.57
N GLU A 313 -1.01 -21.07 -16.22
CA GLU A 313 -1.19 -19.72 -15.72
C GLU A 313 -2.01 -19.68 -14.43
N MET A 314 -3.08 -20.47 -14.36
CA MET A 314 -3.92 -20.54 -13.17
C MET A 314 -3.19 -21.22 -12.00
N ARG A 315 -2.47 -22.30 -12.28
CA ARG A 315 -1.67 -22.99 -11.26
C ARG A 315 -0.54 -22.09 -10.74
N ASP A 316 0.24 -21.51 -11.64
CA ASP A 316 1.40 -20.68 -11.31
C ASP A 316 1.01 -19.38 -10.58
N PHE A 317 -0.27 -18.98 -10.64
CA PHE A 317 -0.78 -17.87 -9.84
C PHE A 317 -0.87 -18.23 -8.34
N PHE A 318 -1.24 -19.47 -8.01
CA PHE A 318 -1.46 -19.90 -6.62
C PHE A 318 -0.31 -20.74 -6.06
N ILE A 319 0.47 -21.41 -6.89
CA ILE A 319 1.47 -22.41 -6.48
C ILE A 319 2.79 -22.14 -7.20
N SER A 320 3.91 -22.21 -6.46
CA SER A 320 5.24 -22.16 -7.05
C SER A 320 5.57 -23.44 -7.86
N GLU A 321 6.49 -23.34 -8.82
CA GLU A 321 6.87 -24.48 -9.68
C GLU A 321 7.38 -25.70 -8.90
N ASP A 322 7.98 -25.47 -7.71
CA ASP A 322 8.49 -26.50 -6.81
C ASP A 322 7.45 -27.04 -5.82
N TYR A 323 6.23 -26.51 -5.84
CA TYR A 323 5.14 -26.83 -4.90
C TYR A 323 5.48 -26.58 -3.43
N GLN A 324 6.55 -25.84 -3.14
CA GLN A 324 6.96 -25.53 -1.76
C GLN A 324 6.32 -24.26 -1.22
N ARG A 325 5.66 -23.49 -2.08
CA ARG A 325 5.00 -22.24 -1.72
C ARG A 325 3.65 -22.14 -2.38
N SER A 326 2.73 -21.55 -1.62
CA SER A 326 1.38 -21.24 -2.07
C SER A 326 1.04 -19.79 -1.76
N LEU A 327 0.06 -19.26 -2.46
CA LEU A 327 -0.41 -17.90 -2.30
C LEU A 327 -1.89 -17.91 -1.87
N ILE A 328 -2.22 -17.13 -0.85
CA ILE A 328 -3.59 -16.70 -0.61
C ILE A 328 -3.71 -15.26 -1.13
N TYR A 329 -4.56 -15.08 -2.14
CA TYR A 329 -4.98 -13.79 -2.64
C TYR A 329 -6.07 -13.24 -1.73
N ILE A 330 -5.89 -12.01 -1.28
CA ILE A 330 -6.84 -11.32 -0.41
C ILE A 330 -7.31 -10.07 -1.13
N ASP A 331 -8.61 -9.88 -1.26
CA ASP A 331 -9.19 -8.66 -1.79
C ASP A 331 -10.00 -7.97 -0.71
N MET A 332 -9.83 -6.64 -0.65
CA MET A 332 -10.52 -5.78 0.30
C MET A 332 -11.05 -4.56 -0.43
N PRO A 333 -12.22 -4.00 -0.05
CA PRO A 333 -12.68 -2.73 -0.61
C PRO A 333 -11.72 -1.59 -0.23
N PHE A 334 -11.82 -0.48 -0.95
CA PHE A 334 -11.15 0.73 -0.52
C PHE A 334 -11.78 1.23 0.78
N MET A 335 -11.08 0.99 1.85
CA MET A 335 -11.44 1.39 3.21
C MET A 335 -10.55 2.54 3.68
N ASP A 336 -10.96 3.16 4.77
CA ASP A 336 -10.11 4.09 5.47
C ASP A 336 -8.86 3.40 6.05
N VAL A 337 -7.79 4.16 6.27
CA VAL A 337 -6.49 3.63 6.71
C VAL A 337 -6.61 2.83 8.02
N ARG A 338 -7.47 3.24 8.95
CA ARG A 338 -7.63 2.54 10.24
C ARG A 338 -8.33 1.19 10.06
N GLN A 339 -9.35 1.14 9.20
CA GLN A 339 -10.05 -0.10 8.90
C GLN A 339 -9.14 -1.07 8.16
N THR A 340 -8.38 -0.57 7.17
CA THR A 340 -7.37 -1.35 6.47
C THR A 340 -6.28 -1.86 7.42
N GLU A 341 -5.74 -1.00 8.30
CA GLU A 341 -4.75 -1.40 9.30
C GLU A 341 -5.28 -2.48 10.23
N LYS A 342 -6.53 -2.34 10.69
CA LYS A 342 -7.16 -3.35 11.52
C LYS A 342 -7.31 -4.68 10.78
N ALA A 343 -7.83 -4.67 9.55
CA ALA A 343 -7.98 -5.88 8.74
C ALA A 343 -6.62 -6.56 8.48
N VAL A 344 -5.59 -5.79 8.15
CA VAL A 344 -4.23 -6.29 7.95
C VAL A 344 -3.65 -6.90 9.23
N ASN A 345 -3.88 -6.26 10.39
CA ASN A 345 -3.41 -6.80 11.67
C ASN A 345 -4.14 -8.08 12.04
N ASP A 346 -5.47 -8.12 11.91
CA ASP A 346 -6.28 -9.33 12.18
C ASP A 346 -5.82 -10.50 11.27
N ILE A 347 -5.54 -10.24 9.99
CA ILE A 347 -5.02 -11.24 9.05
C ILE A 347 -3.61 -11.70 9.44
N ASN A 348 -2.72 -10.78 9.83
CA ASN A 348 -1.36 -11.12 10.26
C ASN A 348 -1.35 -11.90 11.57
N ASP A 349 -2.28 -11.63 12.48
CA ASP A 349 -2.44 -12.40 13.71
C ASP A 349 -2.85 -13.84 13.37
N TYR A 350 -3.83 -14.04 12.48
CA TYR A 350 -4.20 -15.39 12.00
C TYR A 350 -3.06 -16.08 11.26
N ALA A 351 -2.28 -15.34 10.46
CA ALA A 351 -1.13 -15.89 9.77
C ALA A 351 0.00 -16.34 10.70
N SER A 352 0.05 -15.79 11.91
CA SER A 352 1.03 -16.16 12.95
C SER A 352 0.58 -17.30 13.87
N GLU A 353 -0.70 -17.65 13.82
CA GLU A 353 -1.24 -18.78 14.60
C GLU A 353 -0.84 -20.12 14.02
N ASP A 354 -0.74 -21.12 14.88
CA ASP A 354 -0.55 -22.51 14.44
C ASP A 354 -1.78 -23.00 13.67
N THR A 355 -1.53 -23.55 12.49
CA THR A 355 -2.54 -24.19 11.63
C THR A 355 -2.22 -25.68 11.48
N SER A 356 -3.13 -26.42 10.85
CA SER A 356 -2.84 -27.79 10.47
C SER A 356 -1.63 -27.87 9.54
N GLY A 357 -0.86 -28.96 9.65
CA GLY A 357 0.32 -29.20 8.84
C GLY A 357 1.55 -28.41 9.25
N ALA A 358 2.55 -28.44 8.39
CA ALA A 358 3.85 -27.78 8.56
C ALA A 358 3.96 -26.51 7.71
N ILE A 359 2.90 -25.70 7.67
CA ILE A 359 2.91 -24.45 6.92
C ILE A 359 3.39 -23.29 7.78
N SER A 360 4.02 -22.31 7.11
CA SER A 360 4.34 -21.02 7.68
C SER A 360 3.95 -19.93 6.71
N SER A 361 3.46 -18.81 7.21
CA SER A 361 3.04 -17.68 6.39
C SER A 361 3.89 -16.44 6.65
N THR A 362 4.02 -15.61 5.62
CA THR A 362 4.61 -14.28 5.75
C THR A 362 3.53 -13.26 6.10
N PRO A 363 3.91 -12.09 6.68
CA PRO A 363 2.96 -11.00 6.82
C PRO A 363 2.33 -10.60 5.49
N LEU A 364 1.08 -10.13 5.53
CA LEU A 364 0.34 -9.65 4.37
C LEU A 364 1.12 -8.53 3.67
N VAL A 365 1.27 -8.64 2.37
CA VAL A 365 1.87 -7.64 1.48
C VAL A 365 0.89 -7.27 0.36
N GLY A 366 0.84 -5.98 0.00
CA GLY A 366 -0.03 -5.47 -1.05
C GLY A 366 0.06 -3.97 -1.22
#